data_3ec2a67b7c3c86f681c96c771dd97cd2
#
_entry.id   3ec2a67b7c3c86f681c96c771dd97cd2
#
_cell.length_a   1.000
_cell.length_b   1.000
_cell.length_c   1.000
_cell.angle_alpha   90.00
_cell.angle_beta   90.00
_cell.angle_gamma   90.00
#
_symmetry.space_group_name_H-M   'P 1'
#
loop_
_entity.id
_entity.type
_entity.pdbx_description
1 polymer ?
#
loop_
_entity_poly.entity_id
_entity_poly.type
_entity_poly.pdbx_seq_one_letter_code
_entity_poly.pdbx_strand_id
1 'polypeptide(L)'
;PLNFGNGGNTVFMPGVKLNNFSARFESVYTPKESGEVSFIISADDGSRLFIDGKEVYSDWHDGPAKEQMYRLNAVKGKNYKVVLEYFQAGGEASLKFDIGLMKHTNYKEVADKAAEADAIIFVGGLSPTLEGEEMPVDLPGFRKGDRTNIDLPHVQTEMLKALKKTGKPVIFVLCSG
;
A
#
# COMPACT_ATOMS: atom_id res chain seq x y z
N PRO A 1 -6.07 -10.55 -5.49
CA PRO A 1 -4.97 -10.42 -4.54
C PRO A 1 -4.32 -11.77 -4.25
N LEU A 2 -3.00 -11.77 -4.00
CA LEU A 2 -2.28 -12.87 -3.40
C LEU A 2 -1.93 -12.47 -1.96
N ASN A 3 -2.02 -13.43 -1.05
CA ASN A 3 -1.61 -13.21 0.33
C ASN A 3 -1.28 -14.57 0.93
N PHE A 4 0.00 -14.90 1.03
CA PHE A 4 0.45 -16.10 1.69
C PHE A 4 1.69 -15.86 2.55
N GLY A 5 1.85 -16.70 3.56
CA GLY A 5 3.04 -16.81 4.35
C GLY A 5 3.13 -18.23 4.88
N ASN A 6 4.36 -18.75 5.05
CA ASN A 6 4.56 -20.12 5.48
C ASN A 6 5.04 -20.28 6.93
N GLY A 7 5.30 -19.15 7.62
CA GLY A 7 5.82 -19.17 8.99
C GLY A 7 7.13 -19.95 9.16
N GLY A 8 7.88 -20.13 8.06
CA GLY A 8 9.16 -20.85 8.03
C GLY A 8 9.08 -22.38 8.16
N ASN A 9 7.88 -22.95 8.32
CA ASN A 9 7.71 -24.38 8.67
C ASN A 9 6.63 -25.13 7.85
N THR A 10 5.93 -24.45 6.96
CA THR A 10 4.86 -25.04 6.14
C THR A 10 5.21 -24.90 4.66
N VAL A 11 5.17 -26.00 3.89
CA VAL A 11 5.36 -25.95 2.45
C VAL A 11 4.20 -25.21 1.77
N PHE A 12 4.53 -24.38 0.81
CA PHE A 12 3.54 -23.57 0.08
C PHE A 12 2.55 -24.43 -0.71
N MET A 13 3.03 -25.53 -1.30
CA MET A 13 2.20 -26.56 -1.93
C MET A 13 2.98 -27.87 -2.02
N PRO A 14 2.29 -29.02 -2.18
CA PRO A 14 2.94 -30.33 -2.34
C PRO A 14 4.02 -30.30 -3.43
N GLY A 15 5.21 -30.80 -3.12
CA GLY A 15 6.34 -30.87 -4.02
C GLY A 15 7.23 -29.61 -4.08
N VAL A 16 6.82 -28.50 -3.44
CA VAL A 16 7.65 -27.30 -3.28
C VAL A 16 8.46 -27.43 -1.97
N LYS A 17 9.74 -27.05 -2.02
CA LYS A 17 10.60 -27.02 -0.83
C LYS A 17 10.19 -25.87 0.08
N LEU A 18 10.57 -25.92 1.36
CA LEU A 18 10.41 -24.77 2.28
C LEU A 18 11.26 -23.58 1.86
N ASN A 19 12.48 -23.84 1.39
CA ASN A 19 13.46 -22.84 0.98
C ASN A 19 13.98 -23.17 -0.42
N ASN A 20 14.66 -22.22 -1.03
CA ASN A 20 15.25 -22.36 -2.36
C ASN A 20 14.21 -22.77 -3.42
N PHE A 21 13.13 -22.03 -3.49
CA PHE A 21 12.12 -22.18 -4.54
C PHE A 21 11.80 -20.84 -5.21
N SER A 22 11.18 -20.92 -6.35
CA SER A 22 10.63 -19.75 -7.05
C SER A 22 9.22 -20.04 -7.51
N ALA A 23 8.45 -18.98 -7.68
CA ALA A 23 7.08 -19.04 -8.19
C ALA A 23 6.86 -17.95 -9.26
N ARG A 24 6.02 -18.27 -10.24
CA ARG A 24 5.60 -17.33 -11.26
C ARG A 24 4.08 -17.34 -11.36
N PHE A 25 3.50 -16.15 -11.21
CA PHE A 25 2.06 -15.93 -11.30
C PHE A 25 1.76 -15.14 -12.56
N GLU A 26 0.83 -15.63 -13.37
CA GLU A 26 0.39 -14.94 -14.58
C GLU A 26 -1.10 -14.64 -14.49
N SER A 27 -1.48 -13.43 -14.88
CA SER A 27 -2.88 -12.97 -14.89
C SER A 27 -3.09 -11.93 -15.98
N VAL A 28 -4.35 -11.65 -16.26
CA VAL A 28 -4.75 -10.51 -17.10
C VAL A 28 -5.58 -9.58 -16.24
N TYR A 29 -5.14 -8.33 -16.15
CA TYR A 29 -5.88 -7.27 -15.48
C TYR A 29 -6.61 -6.41 -16.49
N THR A 30 -7.93 -6.28 -16.34
CA THR A 30 -8.78 -5.44 -17.20
C THR A 30 -9.48 -4.40 -16.31
N PRO A 31 -9.05 -3.13 -16.32
CA PRO A 31 -9.64 -2.09 -15.49
C PRO A 31 -11.09 -1.77 -15.94
N LYS A 32 -11.97 -1.61 -14.95
CA LYS A 32 -13.36 -1.19 -15.18
C LYS A 32 -13.50 0.30 -15.46
N GLU A 33 -12.51 1.08 -15.07
CA GLU A 33 -12.44 2.54 -15.25
C GLU A 33 -11.01 2.90 -15.64
N SER A 34 -10.85 4.01 -16.39
CA SER A 34 -9.51 4.57 -16.66
C SER A 34 -9.02 5.35 -15.44
N GLY A 35 -7.73 5.28 -15.15
CA GLY A 35 -7.14 5.99 -14.03
C GLY A 35 -5.82 5.40 -13.58
N GLU A 36 -5.26 5.97 -12.53
CA GLU A 36 -4.05 5.44 -11.91
C GLU A 36 -4.36 4.16 -11.12
N VAL A 37 -3.69 3.09 -11.44
CA VAL A 37 -3.77 1.79 -10.77
C VAL A 37 -2.45 1.53 -10.06
N SER A 38 -2.51 1.13 -8.81
CA SER A 38 -1.36 0.69 -8.03
C SER A 38 -1.29 -0.82 -7.97
N PHE A 39 -0.09 -1.33 -8.22
CA PHE A 39 0.31 -2.71 -7.97
C PHE A 39 1.15 -2.69 -6.71
N ILE A 40 0.63 -3.27 -5.63
CA ILE A 40 1.26 -3.30 -4.31
C ILE A 40 1.85 -4.67 -4.10
N ILE A 41 3.14 -4.74 -3.79
CA ILE A 41 3.90 -5.98 -3.64
C ILE A 41 4.61 -5.92 -2.30
N SER A 42 4.52 -6.99 -1.50
CA SER A 42 5.38 -7.21 -0.34
C SER A 42 5.87 -8.64 -0.41
N ALA A 43 7.16 -8.84 -0.47
CA ALA A 43 7.77 -10.15 -0.63
C ALA A 43 8.97 -10.30 0.31
N ASP A 44 9.08 -11.48 0.88
CA ASP A 44 10.23 -12.06 1.56
C ASP A 44 10.53 -13.39 0.84
N ASP A 45 11.55 -13.57 0.06
CA ASP A 45 12.66 -12.66 -0.29
C ASP A 45 12.32 -11.76 -1.50
N GLY A 46 12.80 -12.13 -2.69
CA GLY A 46 12.79 -11.28 -3.85
C GLY A 46 11.57 -11.42 -4.76
N SER A 47 11.21 -10.33 -5.40
CA SER A 47 10.13 -10.28 -6.38
C SER A 47 10.41 -9.34 -7.53
N ARG A 48 9.75 -9.57 -8.67
CA ARG A 48 9.74 -8.67 -9.82
C ARG A 48 8.42 -8.73 -10.56
N LEU A 49 8.02 -7.58 -11.10
CA LEU A 49 6.74 -7.39 -11.79
C LEU A 49 6.97 -7.03 -13.25
N PHE A 50 6.21 -7.69 -14.12
CA PHE A 50 6.16 -7.37 -15.54
C PHE A 50 4.74 -7.01 -15.94
N ILE A 51 4.61 -5.96 -16.73
CA ILE A 51 3.35 -5.54 -17.36
C ILE A 51 3.55 -5.54 -18.87
N ASP A 52 2.73 -6.29 -19.57
CA ASP A 52 2.80 -6.47 -21.05
C ASP A 52 4.22 -6.89 -21.52
N GLY A 53 4.90 -7.71 -20.72
CA GLY A 53 6.24 -8.22 -20.98
C GLY A 53 7.38 -7.28 -20.61
N LYS A 54 7.11 -6.06 -20.18
CA LYS A 54 8.11 -5.11 -19.69
C LYS A 54 8.29 -5.27 -18.19
N GLU A 55 9.54 -5.44 -17.72
CA GLU A 55 9.85 -5.34 -16.29
C GLU A 55 9.63 -3.90 -15.81
N VAL A 56 8.75 -3.73 -14.83
CA VAL A 56 8.35 -2.44 -14.29
C VAL A 56 8.76 -2.26 -12.83
N TYR A 57 9.10 -3.36 -12.18
CA TYR A 57 9.61 -3.39 -10.82
C TYR A 57 10.51 -4.62 -10.65
N SER A 58 11.62 -4.47 -9.94
CA SER A 58 12.53 -5.55 -9.59
C SER A 58 13.18 -5.27 -8.24
N ASP A 59 13.01 -6.20 -7.31
CA ASP A 59 13.72 -6.33 -6.05
C ASP A 59 14.13 -7.80 -5.92
N TRP A 60 15.20 -8.18 -6.64
CA TRP A 60 15.59 -9.57 -6.83
C TRP A 60 16.83 -9.91 -6.01
N HIS A 61 16.67 -9.81 -4.67
CA HIS A 61 17.71 -10.17 -3.70
C HIS A 61 17.08 -10.74 -2.43
N ASP A 62 17.89 -11.42 -1.62
CA ASP A 62 17.48 -11.93 -0.33
C ASP A 62 17.22 -10.77 0.64
N GLY A 63 16.18 -10.86 1.44
CA GLY A 63 15.90 -9.85 2.44
C GLY A 63 14.50 -9.93 3.02
N PRO A 64 14.26 -9.21 4.12
CA PRO A 64 12.97 -9.21 4.80
C PRO A 64 11.89 -8.58 3.93
N ALA A 65 10.65 -8.96 4.23
CA ALA A 65 9.49 -8.44 3.52
C ALA A 65 9.47 -6.91 3.49
N LYS A 66 9.44 -6.34 2.28
CA LYS A 66 9.36 -4.91 2.05
C LYS A 66 8.22 -4.60 1.10
N GLU A 67 7.34 -3.68 1.50
CA GLU A 67 6.26 -3.23 0.64
C GLU A 67 6.77 -2.26 -0.41
N GLN A 68 6.38 -2.51 -1.66
CA GLN A 68 6.71 -1.71 -2.83
C GLN A 68 5.44 -1.43 -3.63
N MET A 69 5.43 -0.33 -4.36
CA MET A 69 4.29 0.09 -5.17
C MET A 69 4.74 0.51 -6.57
N TYR A 70 4.14 -0.09 -7.58
CA TYR A 70 4.24 0.37 -8.96
C TYR A 70 2.92 0.98 -9.41
N ARG A 71 2.96 2.12 -10.11
CA ARG A 71 1.78 2.84 -10.59
C ARG A 71 1.70 2.82 -12.10
N LEU A 72 0.50 2.56 -12.60
CA LEU A 72 0.19 2.51 -14.03
C LEU A 72 -1.03 3.38 -14.32
N ASN A 73 -0.94 4.28 -15.31
CA ASN A 73 -2.12 4.92 -15.87
C ASN A 73 -2.84 3.93 -16.78
N ALA A 74 -3.86 3.30 -16.25
CA ALA A 74 -4.59 2.24 -16.93
C ALA A 74 -5.78 2.79 -17.72
N VAL A 75 -6.07 2.15 -18.86
CA VAL A 75 -7.19 2.50 -19.75
C VAL A 75 -8.30 1.49 -19.57
N LYS A 76 -9.53 1.96 -19.34
CA LYS A 76 -10.74 1.14 -19.23
C LYS A 76 -10.84 0.11 -20.37
N GLY A 77 -11.06 -1.14 -20.02
CA GLY A 77 -11.28 -2.25 -20.96
C GLY A 77 -10.02 -2.76 -21.67
N LYS A 78 -8.87 -2.12 -21.51
CA LYS A 78 -7.60 -2.64 -22.03
C LYS A 78 -7.14 -3.82 -21.16
N ASN A 79 -6.73 -4.89 -21.80
CA ASN A 79 -6.11 -6.03 -21.13
C ASN A 79 -4.62 -5.77 -20.90
N TYR A 80 -4.17 -5.90 -19.66
CA TYR A 80 -2.76 -5.83 -19.28
C TYR A 80 -2.33 -7.23 -18.83
N LYS A 81 -1.34 -7.80 -19.50
CA LYS A 81 -0.72 -9.05 -19.04
C LYS A 81 0.18 -8.75 -17.84
N VAL A 82 -0.19 -9.29 -16.68
CA VAL A 82 0.53 -9.11 -15.42
C VAL A 82 1.29 -10.39 -15.10
N VAL A 83 2.58 -10.30 -14.89
CA VAL A 83 3.41 -11.42 -14.44
C VAL A 83 4.16 -10.98 -13.18
N LEU A 84 3.96 -11.72 -12.10
CA LEU A 84 4.71 -11.57 -10.86
C LEU A 84 5.61 -12.79 -10.70
N GLU A 85 6.90 -12.56 -10.56
CA GLU A 85 7.87 -13.59 -10.19
C GLU A 85 8.34 -13.37 -8.77
N TYR A 86 8.57 -14.46 -8.08
CA TYR A 86 8.95 -14.51 -6.67
C TYR A 86 9.99 -15.60 -6.45
N PHE A 87 10.94 -15.38 -5.57
CA PHE A 87 11.79 -16.44 -5.07
C PHE A 87 11.95 -16.36 -3.56
N GLN A 88 12.21 -17.52 -2.97
CA GLN A 88 12.52 -17.73 -1.57
C GLN A 88 13.87 -18.42 -1.44
N ALA A 89 14.82 -17.77 -0.76
CA ALA A 89 16.11 -18.34 -0.44
C ALA A 89 16.07 -19.11 0.90
N GLY A 90 15.67 -18.47 1.97
CA GLY A 90 15.64 -19.08 3.30
C GLY A 90 14.78 -18.33 4.31
N GLY A 91 14.53 -18.95 5.47
CA GLY A 91 13.70 -18.36 6.50
C GLY A 91 12.21 -18.49 6.25
N GLU A 92 11.44 -17.48 6.63
CA GLU A 92 10.01 -17.39 6.37
C GLU A 92 9.76 -16.92 4.94
N ALA A 93 8.85 -17.58 4.24
CA ALA A 93 8.37 -17.13 2.95
C ALA A 93 7.11 -16.29 3.11
N SER A 94 7.06 -15.12 2.54
CA SER A 94 5.82 -14.35 2.44
C SER A 94 5.70 -13.61 1.11
N LEU A 95 4.48 -13.57 0.58
CA LEU A 95 4.15 -12.79 -0.61
C LEU A 95 2.76 -12.19 -0.49
N LYS A 96 2.68 -10.88 -0.60
CA LYS A 96 1.42 -10.15 -0.76
C LYS A 96 1.45 -9.42 -2.08
N PHE A 97 0.37 -9.51 -2.83
CA PHE A 97 0.19 -8.78 -4.08
C PHE A 97 -1.25 -8.35 -4.24
N ASP A 98 -1.45 -7.07 -4.47
CA ASP A 98 -2.78 -6.51 -4.74
C ASP A 98 -2.73 -5.49 -5.88
N ILE A 99 -3.89 -5.29 -6.50
CA ILE A 99 -4.09 -4.32 -7.58
C ILE A 99 -5.30 -3.46 -7.21
N GLY A 100 -5.08 -2.16 -7.06
CA GLY A 100 -6.11 -1.22 -6.69
C GLY A 100 -6.16 0.01 -7.59
N LEU A 101 -7.37 0.43 -7.97
CA LEU A 101 -7.55 1.75 -8.57
C LEU A 101 -7.34 2.82 -7.48
N MET A 102 -6.39 3.72 -7.73
CA MET A 102 -6.14 4.84 -6.82
C MET A 102 -7.28 5.83 -6.95
N LYS A 103 -8.08 5.93 -5.91
CA LYS A 103 -9.11 6.98 -5.80
C LYS A 103 -8.54 8.10 -4.95
N HIS A 104 -8.35 9.27 -5.56
CA HIS A 104 -8.05 10.46 -4.78
C HIS A 104 -9.24 10.79 -3.88
N THR A 105 -8.97 11.08 -2.62
CA THR A 105 -10.00 11.48 -1.67
C THR A 105 -10.69 12.75 -2.16
N ASN A 106 -11.99 12.69 -2.41
CA ASN A 106 -12.78 13.86 -2.69
C ASN A 106 -13.19 14.50 -1.36
N TYR A 107 -12.33 15.38 -0.85
CA TYR A 107 -12.55 16.07 0.43
C TYR A 107 -13.89 16.79 0.51
N LYS A 108 -14.35 17.36 -0.64
CA LYS A 108 -15.65 18.04 -0.69
C LYS A 108 -16.80 17.06 -0.49
N GLU A 109 -16.80 15.92 -1.17
CA GLU A 109 -17.85 14.91 -1.03
C GLU A 109 -17.96 14.38 0.40
N VAL A 110 -16.80 14.14 1.04
CA VAL A 110 -16.78 13.71 2.45
C VAL A 110 -17.30 14.82 3.37
N ALA A 111 -16.89 16.06 3.13
CA ALA A 111 -17.37 17.20 3.92
C ALA A 111 -18.87 17.45 3.74
N ASP A 112 -19.39 17.34 2.52
CA ASP A 112 -20.83 17.50 2.25
C ASP A 112 -21.66 16.45 3.02
N LYS A 113 -21.23 15.20 3.04
CA LYS A 113 -21.87 14.14 3.84
C LYS A 113 -21.76 14.42 5.34
N ALA A 114 -20.60 14.85 5.81
CA ALA A 114 -20.40 15.17 7.23
C ALA A 114 -21.25 16.37 7.69
N ALA A 115 -21.58 17.28 6.77
CA ALA A 115 -22.42 18.45 7.06
C ALA A 115 -23.88 18.10 7.39
N GLU A 116 -24.33 16.88 7.13
CA GLU A 116 -25.67 16.40 7.53
C GLU A 116 -25.77 16.18 9.05
N ALA A 117 -24.64 16.04 9.75
CA ALA A 117 -24.60 15.89 11.22
C ALA A 117 -24.64 17.25 11.95
N ASP A 118 -25.00 17.25 13.22
CA ASP A 118 -24.97 18.43 14.07
C ASP A 118 -23.55 18.85 14.47
N ALA A 119 -22.64 17.89 14.61
CA ALA A 119 -21.22 18.07 14.90
C ALA A 119 -20.39 16.98 14.23
N ILE A 120 -19.13 17.31 13.96
CA ILE A 120 -18.19 16.41 13.28
C ILE A 120 -17.06 16.08 14.26
N ILE A 121 -16.80 14.80 14.46
CA ILE A 121 -15.63 14.33 15.21
C ILE A 121 -14.65 13.76 14.22
N PHE A 122 -13.49 14.40 14.08
CA PHE A 122 -12.41 13.92 13.23
C PHE A 122 -11.29 13.35 14.11
N VAL A 123 -11.05 12.05 13.98
CA VAL A 123 -9.94 11.37 14.66
C VAL A 123 -8.79 11.22 13.66
N GLY A 124 -7.66 11.78 13.97
CA GLY A 124 -6.51 11.81 13.07
C GLY A 124 -5.20 11.93 13.84
N GLY A 125 -4.11 11.90 13.09
CA GLY A 125 -2.75 11.89 13.64
C GLY A 125 -1.90 10.84 12.94
N LEU A 126 -0.96 10.27 13.65
CA LEU A 126 -0.08 9.22 13.14
C LEU A 126 -0.42 7.88 13.78
N SER A 127 -0.24 6.80 13.02
CA SER A 127 -0.35 5.46 13.58
C SER A 127 1.02 4.99 14.07
N PRO A 128 1.09 4.14 15.10
CA PRO A 128 2.35 3.54 15.56
C PRO A 128 3.11 2.77 14.48
N THR A 129 2.42 2.34 13.42
CA THR A 129 3.05 1.65 12.28
C THR A 129 3.79 2.60 11.33
N LEU A 130 3.51 3.91 11.40
CA LEU A 130 4.23 4.95 10.66
C LEU A 130 5.36 5.57 11.51
N GLU A 131 5.15 5.67 12.79
CA GLU A 131 6.10 6.19 13.78
C GLU A 131 6.74 5.01 14.53
N GLY A 132 7.36 4.10 13.79
CA GLY A 132 8.06 2.95 14.35
C GLY A 132 9.47 3.32 14.74
N GLU A 133 9.80 3.15 16.01
CA GLU A 133 11.16 3.28 16.53
C GLU A 133 12.11 2.35 15.74
N GLU A 134 13.22 2.91 15.24
CA GLU A 134 14.23 2.21 14.43
C GLU A 134 13.75 1.64 13.08
N MET A 135 12.56 1.99 12.62
CA MET A 135 12.09 1.54 11.30
C MET A 135 12.71 2.39 10.17
N PRO A 136 13.08 1.78 9.04
CA PRO A 136 13.57 2.51 7.87
C PRO A 136 12.41 3.19 7.13
N VAL A 137 11.84 4.24 7.73
CA VAL A 137 10.78 5.05 7.11
C VAL A 137 11.44 6.13 6.27
N ASP A 138 11.28 6.03 4.94
CA ASP A 138 11.71 7.04 3.98
C ASP A 138 10.50 7.80 3.42
N LEU A 139 9.93 8.64 4.27
CA LEU A 139 8.80 9.49 3.95
C LEU A 139 9.11 10.95 4.32
N PRO A 140 8.58 11.93 3.57
CA PRO A 140 8.70 13.33 3.96
C PRO A 140 8.16 13.55 5.39
N GLY A 141 8.97 14.15 6.24
CA GLY A 141 8.64 14.38 7.66
C GLY A 141 9.12 13.30 8.62
N PHE A 142 9.84 12.27 8.12
CA PHE A 142 10.47 11.23 8.93
C PHE A 142 11.95 11.05 8.61
N ARG A 143 12.71 10.62 9.59
CA ARG A 143 14.11 10.23 9.46
C ARG A 143 14.35 9.00 10.33
N LYS A 144 14.57 7.84 9.72
CA LYS A 144 14.75 6.56 10.42
C LYS A 144 13.64 6.22 11.43
N GLY A 145 12.41 6.56 11.12
CA GLY A 145 11.29 6.38 12.02
C GLY A 145 10.98 7.60 12.90
N ASP A 146 11.93 8.46 13.17
CA ASP A 146 11.74 9.67 13.97
C ASP A 146 11.09 10.78 13.13
N ARG A 147 10.16 11.50 13.72
CA ARG A 147 9.57 12.70 13.09
C ARG A 147 10.56 13.84 13.01
N THR A 148 10.59 14.50 11.86
CA THR A 148 11.40 15.70 11.64
C THR A 148 10.60 17.00 11.74
N ASN A 149 9.27 16.90 11.80
CA ASN A 149 8.35 18.02 12.04
C ASN A 149 7.10 17.54 12.81
N ILE A 150 6.30 18.49 13.29
CA ILE A 150 5.05 18.23 14.04
C ILE A 150 3.80 18.40 13.18
N ASP A 151 3.95 18.58 11.87
CA ASP A 151 2.82 18.80 10.99
C ASP A 151 1.97 17.53 10.83
N LEU A 152 0.66 17.71 10.70
CA LEU A 152 -0.23 16.63 10.31
C LEU A 152 0.07 16.19 8.86
N PRO A 153 -0.17 14.92 8.52
CA PRO A 153 -0.14 14.49 7.14
C PRO A 153 -1.00 15.40 6.25
N HIS A 154 -0.47 15.77 5.09
CA HIS A 154 -1.14 16.73 4.19
C HIS A 154 -2.62 16.36 3.91
N VAL A 155 -2.91 15.08 3.69
CA VAL A 155 -4.30 14.60 3.45
C VAL A 155 -5.24 14.89 4.62
N GLN A 156 -4.75 14.82 5.87
CA GLN A 156 -5.54 15.13 7.06
C GLN A 156 -5.76 16.64 7.20
N THR A 157 -4.74 17.43 6.89
CA THR A 157 -4.84 18.89 6.88
C THR A 157 -5.87 19.37 5.85
N GLU A 158 -5.87 18.81 4.64
CA GLU A 158 -6.86 19.16 3.62
C GLU A 158 -8.28 18.71 3.99
N MET A 159 -8.41 17.55 4.61
CA MET A 159 -9.70 17.09 5.13
C MET A 159 -10.24 18.05 6.20
N LEU A 160 -9.42 18.44 7.20
CA LEU A 160 -9.83 19.38 8.24
C LEU A 160 -10.24 20.74 7.67
N LYS A 161 -9.52 21.24 6.65
CA LYS A 161 -9.91 22.46 5.91
C LYS A 161 -11.27 22.32 5.23
N ALA A 162 -11.53 21.16 4.61
CA ALA A 162 -12.82 20.90 3.97
C ALA A 162 -13.96 20.80 5.00
N LEU A 163 -13.76 20.08 6.09
CA LEU A 163 -14.73 19.96 7.17
C LEU A 163 -15.04 21.31 7.82
N LYS A 164 -14.03 22.15 8.05
CA LYS A 164 -14.23 23.50 8.59
C LYS A 164 -15.14 24.37 7.71
N LYS A 165 -15.06 24.21 6.38
CA LYS A 165 -15.90 24.96 5.43
C LYS A 165 -17.38 24.61 5.51
N THR A 166 -17.77 23.51 6.15
CA THR A 166 -19.18 23.11 6.35
C THR A 166 -19.93 24.04 7.30
N GLY A 167 -19.21 24.81 8.13
CA GLY A 167 -19.78 25.64 9.18
C GLY A 167 -20.25 24.87 10.42
N LYS A 168 -20.10 23.54 10.44
CA LYS A 168 -20.44 22.71 11.60
C LYS A 168 -19.32 22.73 12.64
N PRO A 169 -19.65 22.52 13.93
CA PRO A 169 -18.64 22.28 14.94
C PRO A 169 -17.77 21.08 14.56
N VAL A 170 -16.44 21.27 14.52
CA VAL A 170 -15.48 20.21 14.26
C VAL A 170 -14.62 20.00 15.49
N ILE A 171 -14.70 18.80 16.05
CA ILE A 171 -13.85 18.34 17.16
C ILE A 171 -12.74 17.48 16.58
N PHE A 172 -11.51 17.89 16.78
CA PHE A 172 -10.35 17.10 16.34
C PHE A 172 -9.77 16.32 17.52
N VAL A 173 -9.80 15.00 17.42
CA VAL A 173 -9.11 14.09 18.35
C VAL A 173 -7.78 13.72 17.75
N LEU A 174 -6.70 14.30 18.27
CA LEU A 174 -5.35 14.07 17.80
C LEU A 174 -4.76 12.82 18.45
N CYS A 175 -4.44 11.82 17.62
CA CYS A 175 -3.63 10.66 18.00
C CYS A 175 -2.17 10.96 17.60
N SER A 176 -1.34 11.26 18.55
CA SER A 176 0.10 11.48 18.36
C SER A 176 0.88 10.71 19.42
N GLY A 177 1.98 10.13 19.02
CA GLY A 177 3.01 9.60 19.92
C GLY A 177 3.94 10.70 20.39
#